data_a88e3725d4f9c98d24743eae314db9d0
#
_entry.id   a88e3725d4f9c98d24743eae314db9d0
#
_cell.length_a   1.000
_cell.length_b   1.000
_cell.length_c   1.000
_cell.angle_alpha   90.00
_cell.angle_beta   90.00
_cell.angle_gamma   90.00
#
_symmetry.space_group_name_H-M   'P 1'
#
loop_
_entity.id
_entity.type
_entity.pdbx_description
1 polymer ?
#
loop_
_entity_poly.entity_id
_entity_poly.type
_entity_poly.pdbx_seq_one_letter_code
_entity_poly.pdbx_strand_id
1 'polypeptide(L)'
;MLFKKIQFSLAAVFTMIFTIMGSSVASASTLDYSTSLKRMQDLGIIDTAAANTSSFITRGQLAKSIVIAEGKASSAKSLNGSTIFYDVDPSSDLSGYINQGVNLGTEEGVNQKVICGRADGGYHPDDQVTYGELCTMMVRLLGYSDSDLTGAWPNNYIQKAADLDLTTDIALNRSDKVTLGVEAVMFDRLFDSTMKKTGSTTSFFSDNYYDDTTVTGTQKEVIVLANSRTSLDLAENQIITDQGTYTLKVGVSTPEIGGKYKMYVDGTTVTKVAPKINSTEGYAVSDVSASFITYTDDNNQSKSMLLPEASTYYYNGSSVSRDIAVKSIQPFSSVVIAKNSNGNNDYMVIADPTFSSPLVYDYESEEIDDLMEDEGIEYIYRDDSKYDSDKNIDFDDQDVVYKVSDLWGKNSCIYIHNQVVDGEITAITPDRFNPTSVVLEEESKKIASEVTDASGNTTKTYSYSTTKTTYTFSKYFNKSSYAIEELYIGSDVHFVLGIDGKILDVY
;
A
#
# COMPACT_ATOMS: atom_id res chain seq x y z
N MET A 1 -2.25 -26.28 28.92
CA MET A 1 -3.28 -26.69 29.89
C MET A 1 -3.33 -25.64 31.01
N LEU A 2 -4.44 -25.07 31.27
CA LEU A 2 -4.86 -24.06 32.26
C LEU A 2 -4.75 -22.58 31.86
N PHE A 3 -5.68 -22.15 31.03
CA PHE A 3 -6.15 -20.75 31.06
C PHE A 3 -7.07 -20.54 32.26
N LYS A 4 -6.66 -19.78 33.24
CA LYS A 4 -7.52 -19.29 34.31
C LYS A 4 -8.35 -18.12 33.81
N LYS A 5 -9.65 -18.34 33.66
CA LYS A 5 -10.68 -17.30 33.51
C LYS A 5 -10.62 -16.32 34.69
N ILE A 6 -10.38 -15.06 34.43
CA ILE A 6 -10.70 -13.99 35.37
C ILE A 6 -12.05 -13.45 34.93
N GLN A 7 -13.07 -13.80 35.73
CA GLN A 7 -14.38 -13.17 35.67
C GLN A 7 -14.28 -11.79 36.31
N PHE A 8 -14.41 -10.72 35.49
CA PHE A 8 -14.81 -9.42 36.03
C PHE A 8 -16.31 -9.24 35.93
N SER A 9 -16.85 -8.91 37.06
CA SER A 9 -18.26 -8.71 37.38
C SER A 9 -18.90 -7.66 36.47
N LEU A 10 -19.93 -8.06 35.75
CA LEU A 10 -20.85 -7.22 34.98
C LEU A 10 -21.85 -6.58 35.91
N ALA A 11 -21.50 -5.52 36.61
CA ALA A 11 -22.47 -4.70 37.36
C ALA A 11 -21.89 -3.31 37.58
N ALA A 12 -22.21 -2.39 36.70
CA ALA A 12 -22.35 -0.96 36.88
C ALA A 12 -21.98 -0.17 35.58
N VAL A 13 -22.77 -0.28 34.51
CA VAL A 13 -22.99 0.82 33.55
C VAL A 13 -24.35 0.58 32.85
N PHE A 14 -25.41 0.57 33.66
CA PHE A 14 -26.76 0.73 33.15
C PHE A 14 -27.38 1.87 33.95
N THR A 15 -27.16 3.09 33.51
CA THR A 15 -28.04 4.26 33.72
C THR A 15 -27.34 5.51 33.16
N MET A 16 -27.64 5.88 31.93
CA MET A 16 -27.79 7.24 31.42
C MET A 16 -28.07 7.19 29.93
N ILE A 17 -29.22 6.64 29.54
CA ILE A 17 -29.84 7.05 28.28
C ILE A 17 -30.66 8.29 28.63
N PHE A 18 -30.04 9.44 28.50
CA PHE A 18 -30.76 10.70 28.44
C PHE A 18 -31.13 10.93 26.97
N THR A 19 -32.39 10.76 26.65
CA THR A 19 -33.03 11.20 25.44
C THR A 19 -32.82 12.71 25.26
N ILE A 20 -31.81 13.08 24.50
CA ILE A 20 -31.75 14.40 23.84
C ILE A 20 -32.33 14.17 22.45
N MET A 21 -33.63 14.43 22.30
CA MET A 21 -34.17 14.85 21.00
C MET A 21 -33.61 16.26 20.72
N GLY A 22 -32.36 16.30 20.29
CA GLY A 22 -31.74 17.43 19.64
C GLY A 22 -31.89 17.21 18.16
N SER A 23 -32.57 18.13 17.49
CA SER A 23 -32.57 18.29 16.05
C SER A 23 -31.15 18.01 15.54
N SER A 24 -30.98 16.97 14.75
CA SER A 24 -29.77 16.74 13.97
C SER A 24 -29.64 17.90 13.00
N VAL A 25 -28.90 18.93 13.39
CA VAL A 25 -28.24 19.79 12.41
C VAL A 25 -27.32 18.83 11.67
N ALA A 26 -27.68 18.46 10.46
CA ALA A 26 -26.77 17.78 9.57
C ALA A 26 -25.53 18.67 9.52
N SER A 27 -24.45 18.27 10.16
CA SER A 27 -23.14 18.85 9.96
C SER A 27 -22.87 18.63 8.49
N ALA A 28 -22.89 19.70 7.70
CA ALA A 28 -22.37 19.64 6.33
C ALA A 28 -20.96 19.06 6.47
N SER A 29 -20.74 17.87 5.95
CA SER A 29 -19.40 17.28 5.89
C SER A 29 -18.55 18.28 5.09
N THR A 30 -17.56 18.88 5.73
CA THR A 30 -16.59 19.70 5.02
C THR A 30 -15.84 18.77 4.10
N LEU A 31 -15.94 19.00 2.80
CA LEU A 31 -15.25 18.21 1.78
C LEU A 31 -13.75 18.18 2.09
N ASP A 32 -13.18 17.01 2.29
CA ASP A 32 -11.76 16.85 2.51
C ASP A 32 -11.02 16.84 1.16
N TYR A 33 -10.29 17.92 0.90
CA TYR A 33 -9.52 18.08 -0.33
C TYR A 33 -8.14 17.40 -0.28
N SER A 34 -7.67 16.99 0.90
CA SER A 34 -6.27 16.58 1.11
C SER A 34 -5.94 15.28 0.38
N THR A 35 -6.82 14.30 0.45
CA THR A 35 -6.67 12.99 -0.19
C THR A 35 -6.64 13.11 -1.71
N SER A 36 -7.61 13.82 -2.29
CA SER A 36 -7.67 14.02 -3.73
C SER A 36 -6.50 14.87 -4.24
N LEU A 37 -6.11 15.92 -3.50
CA LEU A 37 -4.93 16.72 -3.87
C LEU A 37 -3.67 15.87 -3.88
N LYS A 38 -3.44 15.08 -2.85
CA LYS A 38 -2.27 14.19 -2.80
C LYS A 38 -2.27 13.21 -3.97
N ARG A 39 -3.39 12.56 -4.28
CA ARG A 39 -3.50 11.65 -5.42
C ARG A 39 -3.16 12.37 -6.73
N MET A 40 -3.69 13.57 -6.97
CA MET A 40 -3.42 14.33 -8.19
C MET A 40 -1.97 14.81 -8.28
N GLN A 41 -1.32 15.07 -7.15
CA GLN A 41 0.11 15.37 -7.08
C GLN A 41 0.97 14.13 -7.36
N ASP A 42 0.63 12.99 -6.77
CA ASP A 42 1.34 11.71 -7.01
C ASP A 42 1.26 11.30 -8.50
N LEU A 43 0.16 11.64 -9.17
CA LEU A 43 -0.04 11.43 -10.61
C LEU A 43 0.61 12.52 -11.49
N GLY A 44 1.16 13.58 -10.90
CA GLY A 44 1.75 14.71 -11.62
C GLY A 44 0.73 15.58 -12.37
N ILE A 45 -0.57 15.44 -12.08
CA ILE A 45 -1.64 16.27 -12.65
C ILE A 45 -1.56 17.68 -12.07
N ILE A 46 -1.37 17.77 -10.76
CA ILE A 46 -1.20 19.00 -10.01
C ILE A 46 0.25 19.05 -9.52
N ASP A 47 0.85 20.24 -9.54
CA ASP A 47 2.22 20.45 -9.08
C ASP A 47 2.35 20.15 -7.58
N THR A 48 3.38 19.39 -7.18
CA THR A 48 3.64 19.06 -5.77
C THR A 48 3.94 20.26 -4.89
N ALA A 49 4.39 21.39 -5.49
CA ALA A 49 4.57 22.66 -4.78
C ALA A 49 3.25 23.37 -4.47
N ALA A 50 2.14 22.99 -5.13
CA ALA A 50 0.83 23.59 -4.91
C ALA A 50 0.15 22.97 -3.68
N ALA A 51 0.24 23.60 -2.52
CA ALA A 51 -0.29 23.06 -1.25
C ALA A 51 -1.57 23.75 -0.76
N ASN A 52 -1.86 24.98 -1.23
CA ASN A 52 -3.01 25.74 -0.74
C ASN A 52 -4.28 25.40 -1.52
N THR A 53 -5.10 24.52 -0.98
CA THR A 53 -6.38 24.09 -1.56
C THR A 53 -7.39 25.22 -1.79
N SER A 54 -7.22 26.36 -1.14
CA SER A 54 -8.09 27.54 -1.28
C SER A 54 -7.62 28.53 -2.37
N SER A 55 -6.44 28.29 -2.98
CA SER A 55 -5.96 29.13 -4.09
C SER A 55 -6.80 28.90 -5.34
N PHE A 56 -7.16 29.98 -6.03
CA PHE A 56 -7.86 29.88 -7.32
C PHE A 56 -6.90 29.40 -8.41
N ILE A 57 -7.40 28.53 -9.29
CA ILE A 57 -6.66 28.04 -10.43
C ILE A 57 -6.85 28.92 -11.65
N THR A 58 -5.84 28.96 -12.51
CA THR A 58 -5.91 29.66 -13.79
C THR A 58 -6.25 28.73 -14.95
N ARG A 59 -6.70 29.29 -16.07
CA ARG A 59 -7.01 28.55 -17.29
C ARG A 59 -5.78 27.83 -17.87
N GLY A 60 -4.59 28.45 -17.74
CA GLY A 60 -3.33 27.85 -18.15
C GLY A 60 -2.95 26.63 -17.29
N GLN A 61 -3.13 26.73 -15.97
CA GLN A 61 -2.92 25.61 -15.04
C GLN A 61 -3.89 24.46 -15.34
N LEU A 62 -5.18 24.76 -15.50
CA LEU A 62 -6.17 23.74 -15.84
C LEU A 62 -5.87 23.06 -17.20
N ALA A 63 -5.40 23.81 -18.21
CA ALA A 63 -5.00 23.23 -19.48
C ALA A 63 -3.86 22.22 -19.30
N LYS A 64 -2.87 22.53 -18.45
CA LYS A 64 -1.78 21.61 -18.11
C LYS A 64 -2.33 20.35 -17.43
N SER A 65 -3.17 20.50 -16.41
CA SER A 65 -3.79 19.36 -15.70
C SER A 65 -4.58 18.46 -16.65
N ILE A 66 -5.41 19.03 -17.53
CA ILE A 66 -6.20 18.29 -18.53
C ILE A 66 -5.31 17.49 -19.47
N VAL A 67 -4.27 18.10 -20.03
CA VAL A 67 -3.39 17.46 -21.02
C VAL A 67 -2.57 16.34 -20.39
N ILE A 68 -2.16 16.52 -19.14
CA ILE A 68 -1.50 15.45 -18.39
C ILE A 68 -2.48 14.29 -18.09
N ALA A 69 -3.72 14.61 -17.68
CA ALA A 69 -4.77 13.62 -17.42
C ALA A 69 -5.12 12.80 -18.68
N GLU A 70 -5.02 13.38 -19.86
CA GLU A 70 -5.19 12.73 -21.17
C GLU A 70 -3.93 11.93 -21.62
N GLY A 71 -2.90 11.81 -20.78
CA GLY A 71 -1.65 11.10 -21.13
C GLY A 71 -0.82 11.77 -22.22
N LYS A 72 -1.09 13.05 -22.55
CA LYS A 72 -0.48 13.78 -23.67
C LYS A 72 0.67 14.72 -23.26
N ALA A 73 1.22 14.57 -22.04
CA ALA A 73 2.29 15.44 -21.54
C ALA A 73 3.54 15.46 -22.42
N SER A 74 3.91 14.33 -23.00
CA SER A 74 5.07 14.24 -23.93
C SER A 74 4.83 14.98 -25.23
N SER A 75 3.59 14.86 -25.78
CA SER A 75 3.19 15.58 -26.99
C SER A 75 3.18 17.09 -26.74
N ALA A 76 2.69 17.52 -25.57
CA ALA A 76 2.68 18.94 -25.18
C ALA A 76 4.10 19.51 -25.13
N LYS A 77 5.07 18.79 -24.55
CA LYS A 77 6.48 19.24 -24.53
C LYS A 77 7.07 19.46 -25.91
N SER A 78 6.65 18.68 -26.89
CA SER A 78 7.10 18.82 -28.28
C SER A 78 6.50 20.05 -28.98
N LEU A 79 5.43 20.63 -28.43
CA LEU A 79 4.73 21.82 -28.94
C LEU A 79 5.14 23.10 -28.21
N ASN A 80 6.07 23.05 -27.27
CA ASN A 80 6.62 24.25 -26.63
C ASN A 80 7.35 25.12 -27.64
N GLY A 81 7.39 26.42 -27.38
CA GLY A 81 8.07 27.39 -28.25
C GLY A 81 7.23 27.93 -29.41
N SER A 82 5.95 27.54 -29.49
CA SER A 82 4.97 28.07 -30.42
C SER A 82 3.65 28.32 -29.73
N THR A 83 2.78 29.12 -30.34
CA THR A 83 1.42 29.39 -29.88
C THR A 83 0.51 29.76 -31.03
N ILE A 84 -0.77 29.38 -30.91
CA ILE A 84 -1.85 29.80 -31.80
C ILE A 84 -2.63 31.01 -31.25
N PHE A 85 -2.35 31.41 -30.01
CA PHE A 85 -3.01 32.48 -29.30
C PHE A 85 -2.05 33.66 -29.11
N TYR A 86 -2.52 34.87 -29.40
CA TYR A 86 -1.70 36.09 -29.35
C TYR A 86 -1.27 36.49 -27.93
N ASP A 87 -1.99 36.02 -26.93
CA ASP A 87 -1.82 36.31 -25.50
C ASP A 87 -1.12 35.21 -24.71
N VAL A 88 -0.64 34.17 -25.38
CA VAL A 88 0.17 33.10 -24.79
C VAL A 88 1.63 33.29 -25.15
N ASP A 89 2.51 33.48 -24.18
CA ASP A 89 3.93 33.56 -24.40
C ASP A 89 4.49 32.20 -24.92
N PRO A 90 5.09 32.15 -26.12
CA PRO A 90 5.66 30.92 -26.65
C PRO A 90 6.77 30.34 -25.76
N SER A 91 7.46 31.17 -24.97
CA SER A 91 8.51 30.73 -24.06
C SER A 91 7.98 30.18 -22.72
N SER A 92 6.70 30.35 -22.46
CA SER A 92 6.04 29.80 -21.27
C SER A 92 5.97 28.27 -21.33
N ASP A 93 6.24 27.61 -20.21
CA ASP A 93 6.05 26.15 -20.05
C ASP A 93 4.60 25.71 -20.34
N LEU A 94 3.64 26.63 -20.28
CA LEU A 94 2.23 26.37 -20.57
C LEU A 94 1.90 26.37 -22.06
N SER A 95 2.76 26.95 -22.93
CA SER A 95 2.48 27.10 -24.37
C SER A 95 2.16 25.77 -25.03
N GLY A 96 2.99 24.75 -24.79
CA GLY A 96 2.80 23.43 -25.36
C GLY A 96 1.55 22.71 -24.81
N TYR A 97 1.23 22.88 -23.54
CA TYR A 97 0.02 22.29 -22.95
C TYR A 97 -1.25 22.97 -23.52
N ILE A 98 -1.26 24.27 -23.68
CA ILE A 98 -2.38 25.00 -24.30
C ILE A 98 -2.55 24.55 -25.75
N ASN A 99 -1.44 24.48 -26.55
CA ASN A 99 -1.48 24.02 -27.93
C ASN A 99 -1.98 22.57 -28.05
N GLN A 100 -1.52 21.67 -27.17
CA GLN A 100 -1.99 20.29 -27.14
C GLN A 100 -3.47 20.22 -26.72
N GLY A 101 -3.86 21.01 -25.73
CA GLY A 101 -5.23 21.00 -25.18
C GLY A 101 -6.29 21.40 -26.20
N VAL A 102 -6.02 22.33 -27.10
CA VAL A 102 -6.98 22.72 -28.15
C VAL A 102 -7.16 21.68 -29.25
N ASN A 103 -6.27 20.68 -29.30
CA ASN A 103 -6.39 19.53 -30.20
C ASN A 103 -7.21 18.37 -29.57
N LEU A 104 -7.48 18.41 -28.26
CA LEU A 104 -8.31 17.40 -27.60
C LEU A 104 -9.78 17.51 -28.03
N GLY A 105 -10.41 16.36 -28.23
CA GLY A 105 -11.81 16.27 -28.65
C GLY A 105 -12.05 16.60 -30.12
N THR A 106 -10.98 16.61 -30.94
CA THR A 106 -11.08 16.77 -32.41
C THR A 106 -10.86 15.48 -33.17
N GLU A 107 -10.71 14.34 -32.47
CA GLU A 107 -10.50 13.03 -33.06
C GLU A 107 -11.73 12.55 -33.83
N GLU A 108 -11.53 11.59 -34.73
CA GLU A 108 -12.58 11.09 -35.64
C GLU A 108 -13.80 10.59 -34.86
N GLY A 109 -14.94 11.23 -35.02
CA GLY A 109 -16.19 10.91 -34.33
C GLY A 109 -16.51 11.76 -33.07
N VAL A 110 -15.56 12.58 -32.60
CA VAL A 110 -15.76 13.50 -31.47
C VAL A 110 -15.58 14.94 -31.95
N ASN A 111 -16.65 15.65 -32.23
CA ASN A 111 -16.58 16.99 -32.81
C ASN A 111 -16.72 18.10 -31.75
N GLN A 112 -16.14 17.89 -30.57
CA GLN A 112 -16.29 18.83 -29.46
C GLN A 112 -14.94 19.07 -28.74
N LYS A 113 -14.35 20.25 -29.00
CA LYS A 113 -13.10 20.64 -28.34
C LYS A 113 -13.26 20.71 -26.81
N VAL A 114 -12.32 20.11 -26.09
CA VAL A 114 -12.27 20.17 -24.63
C VAL A 114 -11.85 21.57 -24.18
N ILE A 115 -10.77 22.11 -24.77
CA ILE A 115 -10.22 23.45 -24.50
C ILE A 115 -10.44 24.35 -25.72
N CYS A 116 -10.92 25.55 -25.47
CA CYS A 116 -11.15 26.56 -26.51
C CYS A 116 -10.58 27.92 -26.07
N GLY A 117 -10.14 28.71 -27.06
CA GLY A 117 -9.93 30.16 -26.88
C GLY A 117 -11.25 30.92 -26.68
N ARG A 118 -11.16 32.19 -26.38
CA ARG A 118 -12.30 33.07 -26.24
C ARG A 118 -12.67 33.74 -27.57
N ALA A 119 -13.82 34.44 -27.60
CA ALA A 119 -14.34 35.08 -28.80
C ALA A 119 -13.43 36.22 -29.33
N ASP A 120 -12.58 36.78 -28.51
CA ASP A 120 -11.60 37.80 -28.87
C ASP A 120 -10.33 37.23 -29.54
N GLY A 121 -10.23 35.90 -29.66
CA GLY A 121 -9.11 35.20 -30.26
C GLY A 121 -7.95 34.90 -29.29
N GLY A 122 -8.05 35.31 -28.03
CA GLY A 122 -7.11 34.97 -26.96
C GLY A 122 -7.44 33.67 -26.23
N TYR A 123 -6.49 33.13 -25.49
CA TYR A 123 -6.69 32.00 -24.56
C TYR A 123 -6.96 32.45 -23.13
N HIS A 124 -6.37 33.55 -22.73
CA HIS A 124 -6.40 34.15 -21.39
C HIS A 124 -5.85 33.18 -20.32
N PRO A 125 -4.57 32.75 -20.39
CA PRO A 125 -3.99 31.72 -19.53
C PRO A 125 -4.03 32.10 -18.05
N ASP A 126 -3.96 33.37 -17.70
CA ASP A 126 -3.92 33.87 -16.31
C ASP A 126 -5.32 34.13 -15.72
N ASP A 127 -6.38 34.05 -16.53
CA ASP A 127 -7.74 34.17 -16.03
C ASP A 127 -8.12 33.01 -15.12
N GLN A 128 -8.78 33.33 -14.00
CA GLN A 128 -9.32 32.33 -13.10
C GLN A 128 -10.48 31.55 -13.74
N VAL A 129 -10.46 30.24 -13.58
CA VAL A 129 -11.47 29.32 -14.10
C VAL A 129 -12.78 29.49 -13.34
N THR A 130 -13.92 29.51 -14.05
CA THR A 130 -15.23 29.41 -13.42
C THR A 130 -15.70 27.98 -13.27
N TYR A 131 -16.60 27.71 -12.30
CA TYR A 131 -17.16 26.39 -12.08
C TYR A 131 -17.88 25.83 -13.31
N GLY A 132 -18.62 26.69 -14.05
CA GLY A 132 -19.25 26.28 -15.30
C GLY A 132 -18.24 25.87 -16.39
N GLU A 133 -17.09 26.54 -16.48
CA GLU A 133 -16.00 26.16 -17.40
C GLU A 133 -15.39 24.84 -17.00
N LEU A 134 -15.10 24.63 -15.70
CA LEU A 134 -14.54 23.35 -15.21
C LEU A 134 -15.50 22.18 -15.50
N CYS A 135 -16.78 22.28 -15.12
CA CYS A 135 -17.78 21.25 -15.42
C CYS A 135 -17.86 20.94 -16.91
N THR A 136 -17.80 21.98 -17.77
CA THR A 136 -17.82 21.81 -19.22
C THR A 136 -16.62 20.98 -19.69
N MET A 137 -15.41 21.29 -19.23
CA MET A 137 -14.20 20.59 -19.64
C MET A 137 -14.19 19.13 -19.14
N MET A 138 -14.57 18.89 -17.87
CA MET A 138 -14.64 17.54 -17.29
C MET A 138 -15.63 16.64 -18.03
N VAL A 139 -16.82 17.13 -18.33
CA VAL A 139 -17.85 16.38 -19.04
C VAL A 139 -17.43 16.09 -20.48
N ARG A 140 -16.75 17.03 -21.15
CA ARG A 140 -16.19 16.83 -22.49
C ARG A 140 -15.06 15.83 -22.52
N LEU A 141 -14.21 15.77 -21.48
CA LEU A 141 -13.19 14.73 -21.31
C LEU A 141 -13.80 13.32 -21.28
N LEU A 142 -14.99 13.18 -20.69
CA LEU A 142 -15.73 11.91 -20.70
C LEU A 142 -16.41 11.58 -22.04
N GLY A 143 -16.23 12.44 -23.06
CA GLY A 143 -16.74 12.19 -24.43
C GLY A 143 -18.16 12.69 -24.67
N TYR A 144 -18.72 13.53 -23.79
CA TYR A 144 -20.02 14.19 -24.04
C TYR A 144 -19.83 15.49 -24.83
N SER A 145 -20.78 15.76 -25.70
CA SER A 145 -20.83 16.95 -26.55
C SER A 145 -22.11 17.77 -26.34
N ASP A 146 -22.17 18.96 -26.89
CA ASP A 146 -23.38 19.81 -26.82
C ASP A 146 -24.63 19.09 -27.34
N SER A 147 -24.50 18.20 -28.31
CA SER A 147 -25.63 17.42 -28.87
C SER A 147 -26.16 16.34 -27.91
N ASP A 148 -25.45 16.01 -26.88
CA ASP A 148 -25.85 15.00 -25.90
C ASP A 148 -26.61 15.59 -24.71
N LEU A 149 -26.60 16.90 -24.59
CA LEU A 149 -27.08 17.63 -23.43
C LEU A 149 -28.28 18.53 -23.78
N THR A 150 -29.22 18.58 -22.86
CA THR A 150 -30.40 19.49 -23.01
C THR A 150 -30.21 20.71 -22.15
N GLY A 151 -30.62 21.90 -22.68
CA GLY A 151 -30.54 23.16 -21.96
C GLY A 151 -29.41 24.07 -22.44
N ALA A 152 -29.26 25.24 -21.79
CA ALA A 152 -28.29 26.24 -22.17
C ALA A 152 -26.97 26.12 -21.39
N TRP A 153 -25.86 26.38 -22.08
CA TRP A 153 -24.53 26.46 -21.48
C TRP A 153 -24.47 27.57 -20.40
N PRO A 154 -23.77 27.39 -19.26
CA PRO A 154 -23.07 26.16 -18.85
C PRO A 154 -23.93 25.22 -18.00
N ASN A 155 -25.21 25.54 -17.74
CA ASN A 155 -26.06 24.80 -16.81
C ASN A 155 -26.28 23.34 -17.23
N ASN A 156 -26.36 23.07 -18.54
CA ASN A 156 -26.46 21.72 -19.08
C ASN A 156 -25.23 20.83 -18.73
N TYR A 157 -24.03 21.41 -18.76
CA TYR A 157 -22.81 20.73 -18.35
C TYR A 157 -22.69 20.57 -16.85
N ILE A 158 -23.12 21.57 -16.06
CA ILE A 158 -23.16 21.46 -14.59
C ILE A 158 -24.11 20.34 -14.16
N GLN A 159 -25.30 20.29 -14.78
CA GLN A 159 -26.24 19.19 -14.50
C GLN A 159 -25.66 17.84 -14.88
N LYS A 160 -25.02 17.74 -16.05
CA LYS A 160 -24.40 16.48 -16.47
C LYS A 160 -23.24 16.06 -15.57
N ALA A 161 -22.43 17.01 -15.09
CA ALA A 161 -21.37 16.74 -14.12
C ALA A 161 -21.95 16.21 -12.79
N ALA A 162 -23.11 16.72 -12.36
CA ALA A 162 -23.82 16.22 -11.19
C ALA A 162 -24.38 14.80 -11.42
N ASP A 163 -24.97 14.54 -12.60
CA ASP A 163 -25.48 13.20 -12.98
C ASP A 163 -24.37 12.14 -13.05
N LEU A 164 -23.12 12.57 -13.20
CA LEU A 164 -21.92 11.73 -13.24
C LEU A 164 -21.18 11.71 -11.89
N ASP A 165 -21.78 12.21 -10.83
CA ASP A 165 -21.22 12.29 -9.47
C ASP A 165 -19.90 13.08 -9.35
N LEU A 166 -19.53 13.87 -10.37
CA LEU A 166 -18.30 14.66 -10.35
C LEU A 166 -18.36 15.82 -9.34
N THR A 167 -19.56 16.29 -9.01
CA THR A 167 -19.79 17.54 -8.24
C THR A 167 -20.44 17.28 -6.88
N THR A 168 -20.53 16.05 -6.42
CA THR A 168 -21.11 15.68 -5.11
C THR A 168 -20.45 16.52 -4.01
N ASP A 169 -21.23 17.10 -3.10
CA ASP A 169 -20.80 17.98 -2.01
C ASP A 169 -20.06 19.27 -2.42
N ILE A 170 -20.01 19.62 -3.72
CA ILE A 170 -19.47 20.89 -4.21
C ILE A 170 -20.62 21.88 -4.41
N ALA A 171 -20.69 22.88 -3.54
CA ALA A 171 -21.75 23.91 -3.58
C ALA A 171 -21.22 25.21 -4.20
N LEU A 172 -21.06 25.26 -5.53
CA LEU A 172 -20.62 26.44 -6.29
C LEU A 172 -21.66 26.84 -7.32
N ASN A 173 -21.77 28.16 -7.54
CA ASN A 173 -22.55 28.70 -8.64
C ASN A 173 -21.73 28.70 -9.95
N ARG A 174 -22.37 28.70 -11.08
CA ARG A 174 -21.75 28.65 -12.41
C ARG A 174 -20.61 29.65 -12.65
N SER A 175 -20.66 30.81 -12.01
CA SER A 175 -19.70 31.93 -12.16
C SER A 175 -18.65 31.99 -11.06
N ASP A 176 -18.78 31.15 -10.01
CA ASP A 176 -17.84 31.12 -8.91
C ASP A 176 -16.48 30.63 -9.41
N LYS A 177 -15.42 31.15 -8.82
CA LYS A 177 -14.07 30.77 -9.20
C LYS A 177 -13.68 29.45 -8.54
N VAL A 178 -13.02 28.62 -9.29
CA VAL A 178 -12.60 27.27 -8.85
C VAL A 178 -11.29 27.35 -8.08
N THR A 179 -11.27 26.67 -6.94
CA THR A 179 -10.04 26.50 -6.15
C THR A 179 -9.30 25.22 -6.51
N LEU A 180 -8.01 25.14 -6.14
CA LEU A 180 -7.18 23.98 -6.32
C LEU A 180 -7.78 22.71 -5.68
N GLY A 181 -8.41 22.85 -4.51
CA GLY A 181 -9.07 21.72 -3.84
C GLY A 181 -10.25 21.18 -4.66
N VAL A 182 -11.05 22.07 -5.24
CA VAL A 182 -12.17 21.66 -6.11
C VAL A 182 -11.66 21.00 -7.39
N GLU A 183 -10.61 21.56 -8.01
CA GLU A 183 -9.95 20.94 -9.16
C GLU A 183 -9.50 19.51 -8.84
N ALA A 184 -8.78 19.35 -7.73
CA ALA A 184 -8.25 18.04 -7.32
C ALA A 184 -9.36 16.99 -7.14
N VAL A 185 -10.44 17.35 -6.43
CA VAL A 185 -11.58 16.45 -6.20
C VAL A 185 -12.28 16.10 -7.51
N MET A 186 -12.48 17.05 -8.41
CA MET A 186 -13.16 16.79 -9.69
C MET A 186 -12.30 15.92 -10.62
N PHE A 187 -10.97 16.09 -10.65
CA PHE A 187 -10.08 15.17 -11.39
C PHE A 187 -10.06 13.77 -10.76
N ASP A 188 -10.05 13.68 -9.45
CA ASP A 188 -10.08 12.39 -8.74
C ASP A 188 -11.31 11.58 -9.13
N ARG A 189 -12.48 12.20 -9.13
CA ARG A 189 -13.74 11.61 -9.55
C ARG A 189 -13.80 11.31 -11.05
N LEU A 190 -13.26 12.22 -11.87
CA LEU A 190 -13.15 12.04 -13.31
C LEU A 190 -12.39 10.75 -13.65
N PHE A 191 -11.27 10.48 -12.97
CA PHE A 191 -10.47 9.30 -13.21
C PHE A 191 -11.21 7.99 -12.95
N ASP A 192 -12.13 7.99 -11.99
CA ASP A 192 -12.95 6.83 -11.67
C ASP A 192 -14.22 6.73 -12.54
N SER A 193 -14.55 7.79 -13.29
CA SER A 193 -15.75 7.85 -14.15
C SER A 193 -15.58 7.05 -15.43
N THR A 194 -16.65 6.40 -15.89
CA THR A 194 -16.67 5.67 -17.15
C THR A 194 -16.86 6.61 -18.33
N MET A 195 -16.08 6.41 -19.39
CA MET A 195 -16.24 7.19 -20.62
C MET A 195 -17.53 6.84 -21.37
N LYS A 196 -18.09 7.82 -22.09
CA LYS A 196 -19.29 7.66 -22.92
C LYS A 196 -19.12 6.67 -24.07
N LYS A 197 -17.94 6.20 -24.40
CA LYS A 197 -17.68 5.27 -25.52
C LYS A 197 -18.61 4.08 -25.47
N THR A 198 -19.29 3.78 -26.58
CA THR A 198 -20.21 2.65 -26.69
C THR A 198 -19.48 1.35 -26.39
N GLY A 199 -19.89 0.64 -25.33
CA GLY A 199 -19.32 -0.64 -24.91
C GLY A 199 -18.08 -0.54 -24.02
N SER A 200 -17.63 0.64 -23.64
CA SER A 200 -16.56 0.79 -22.64
C SER A 200 -17.10 0.52 -21.22
N THR A 201 -16.39 -0.33 -20.50
CA THR A 201 -16.59 -0.59 -19.06
C THR A 201 -15.41 -0.10 -18.25
N THR A 202 -14.45 0.54 -18.90
CA THR A 202 -13.21 1.04 -18.28
C THR A 202 -13.34 2.50 -17.83
N SER A 203 -12.57 2.88 -16.82
CA SER A 203 -12.54 4.23 -16.31
C SER A 203 -11.76 5.16 -17.23
N PHE A 204 -12.03 6.49 -17.14
CA PHE A 204 -11.25 7.52 -17.84
C PHE A 204 -9.73 7.34 -17.61
N PHE A 205 -9.34 7.04 -16.39
CA PHE A 205 -7.94 6.79 -16.03
C PHE A 205 -7.31 5.67 -16.86
N SER A 206 -8.01 4.53 -16.99
CA SER A 206 -7.51 3.39 -17.77
C SER A 206 -7.44 3.67 -19.27
N ASP A 207 -8.39 4.47 -19.80
CA ASP A 207 -8.51 4.71 -21.23
C ASP A 207 -7.58 5.80 -21.75
N ASN A 208 -7.28 6.82 -20.93
CA ASN A 208 -6.59 8.02 -21.41
C ASN A 208 -5.24 8.27 -20.74
N TYR A 209 -5.17 8.27 -19.42
CA TYR A 209 -3.94 8.62 -18.71
C TYR A 209 -2.82 7.61 -18.94
N TYR A 210 -3.18 6.35 -19.19
CA TYR A 210 -2.24 5.22 -19.20
C TYR A 210 -2.23 4.38 -20.47
N ASP A 211 -2.64 4.93 -21.60
CA ASP A 211 -2.43 4.29 -22.90
C ASP A 211 -0.98 4.56 -23.38
N ASP A 212 -0.01 3.88 -22.75
CA ASP A 212 1.39 3.95 -23.16
C ASP A 212 1.69 2.85 -24.19
N THR A 213 1.49 3.15 -25.46
CA THR A 213 1.79 2.26 -26.58
C THR A 213 3.27 1.92 -26.73
N THR A 214 4.16 2.54 -25.94
CA THR A 214 5.61 2.28 -25.96
C THR A 214 6.05 1.14 -25.06
N VAL A 215 5.15 0.66 -24.17
CA VAL A 215 5.48 -0.42 -23.21
C VAL A 215 5.10 -1.77 -23.81
N THR A 216 6.08 -2.66 -23.94
CA THR A 216 5.85 -4.05 -24.36
C THR A 216 5.41 -4.89 -23.17
N GLY A 217 4.45 -5.78 -23.39
CA GLY A 217 3.95 -6.72 -22.39
C GLY A 217 2.43 -6.83 -22.37
N THR A 218 1.93 -7.84 -21.66
CA THR A 218 0.49 -8.00 -21.42
C THR A 218 0.04 -7.10 -20.30
N GLN A 219 -0.99 -6.31 -20.53
CA GLN A 219 -1.59 -5.49 -19.47
C GLN A 219 -2.45 -6.36 -18.54
N LYS A 220 -2.29 -6.16 -17.24
CA LYS A 220 -3.11 -6.80 -16.21
C LYS A 220 -3.52 -5.76 -15.17
N GLU A 221 -4.75 -5.84 -14.73
CA GLU A 221 -5.26 -5.07 -13.61
C GLU A 221 -5.26 -5.97 -12.38
N VAL A 222 -4.50 -5.61 -11.35
CA VAL A 222 -4.23 -6.46 -10.19
C VAL A 222 -4.39 -5.70 -8.88
N ILE A 223 -4.73 -6.43 -7.83
CA ILE A 223 -4.68 -5.94 -6.44
C ILE A 223 -3.40 -6.49 -5.81
N VAL A 224 -2.57 -5.62 -5.23
CA VAL A 224 -1.34 -6.05 -4.54
C VAL A 224 -1.70 -6.51 -3.13
N LEU A 225 -1.36 -7.73 -2.80
CA LEU A 225 -1.74 -8.40 -1.55
C LEU A 225 -0.60 -8.55 -0.56
N ALA A 226 0.64 -8.71 -1.04
CA ALA A 226 1.83 -8.81 -0.21
C ALA A 226 3.09 -8.41 -0.99
N ASN A 227 4.15 -8.10 -0.29
CA ASN A 227 5.50 -7.88 -0.80
C ASN A 227 6.54 -8.46 0.16
N SER A 228 7.83 -8.31 -0.14
CA SER A 228 8.92 -8.86 0.68
C SER A 228 8.99 -8.31 2.12
N ARG A 229 8.28 -7.23 2.44
CA ARG A 229 8.19 -6.70 3.81
C ARG A 229 7.17 -7.45 4.66
N THR A 230 6.07 -7.93 4.06
CA THR A 230 5.00 -8.65 4.75
C THR A 230 5.03 -10.16 4.55
N SER A 231 5.98 -10.66 3.74
CA SER A 231 6.20 -12.09 3.52
C SER A 231 7.69 -12.35 3.37
N LEU A 232 8.28 -13.02 4.36
CA LEU A 232 9.71 -13.36 4.39
C LEU A 232 10.12 -14.34 3.28
N ASP A 233 9.15 -15.08 2.71
CA ASP A 233 9.38 -16.02 1.61
C ASP A 233 9.60 -15.33 0.25
N LEU A 234 9.23 -14.05 0.14
CA LEU A 234 9.39 -13.29 -1.09
C LEU A 234 10.79 -12.69 -1.21
N ALA A 235 11.35 -12.73 -2.41
CA ALA A 235 12.52 -11.91 -2.74
C ALA A 235 12.16 -10.43 -2.70
N GLU A 236 13.16 -9.55 -2.51
CA GLU A 236 12.93 -8.09 -2.35
C GLU A 236 12.13 -7.44 -3.48
N ASN A 237 12.28 -7.96 -4.70
CA ASN A 237 11.60 -7.48 -5.88
C ASN A 237 10.35 -8.31 -6.25
N GLN A 238 9.85 -9.16 -5.37
CA GLN A 238 8.63 -9.94 -5.60
C GLN A 238 7.43 -9.35 -4.88
N ILE A 239 6.27 -9.51 -5.55
CA ILE A 239 4.96 -9.14 -5.02
C ILE A 239 3.95 -10.27 -5.25
N ILE A 240 3.00 -10.42 -4.33
CA ILE A 240 1.83 -11.27 -4.52
C ILE A 240 0.64 -10.37 -4.86
N THR A 241 -0.12 -10.79 -5.85
CA THR A 241 -1.35 -10.12 -6.28
C THR A 241 -2.52 -11.10 -6.28
N ASP A 242 -3.74 -10.60 -6.47
CA ASP A 242 -4.94 -11.42 -6.67
C ASP A 242 -4.88 -12.31 -7.92
N GLN A 243 -3.89 -12.10 -8.82
CA GLN A 243 -3.67 -12.87 -10.04
C GLN A 243 -2.36 -13.66 -10.05
N GLY A 244 -1.68 -13.77 -8.91
CA GLY A 244 -0.44 -14.55 -8.75
C GLY A 244 0.76 -13.73 -8.32
N THR A 245 1.91 -14.39 -8.30
CA THR A 245 3.19 -13.79 -7.88
C THR A 245 3.94 -13.25 -9.10
N TYR A 246 4.48 -12.04 -8.96
CA TYR A 246 5.24 -11.34 -9.99
C TYR A 246 6.57 -10.85 -9.45
N THR A 247 7.55 -10.74 -10.34
CA THR A 247 8.87 -10.15 -10.07
C THR A 247 8.96 -8.77 -10.70
N LEU A 248 9.26 -7.75 -9.93
CA LEU A 248 9.46 -6.39 -10.42
C LEU A 248 10.82 -6.29 -11.12
N LYS A 249 10.84 -5.73 -12.33
CA LYS A 249 12.09 -5.39 -13.02
C LYS A 249 12.84 -4.33 -12.22
N VAL A 250 14.18 -4.38 -12.25
CA VAL A 250 15.03 -3.35 -11.63
C VAL A 250 14.61 -1.95 -12.09
N GLY A 251 14.40 -1.05 -11.15
CA GLY A 251 13.94 0.31 -11.39
C GLY A 251 12.40 0.49 -11.39
N VAL A 252 11.63 -0.59 -11.26
CA VAL A 252 10.18 -0.51 -11.03
C VAL A 252 9.91 -0.38 -9.54
N SER A 253 9.24 0.69 -9.14
CA SER A 253 8.89 0.92 -7.75
C SER A 253 7.90 -0.13 -7.23
N THR A 254 8.09 -0.58 -6.00
CA THR A 254 7.19 -1.53 -5.34
C THR A 254 5.83 -0.87 -5.08
N PRO A 255 4.73 -1.42 -5.61
CA PRO A 255 3.40 -0.87 -5.40
C PRO A 255 2.91 -1.12 -3.98
N GLU A 256 2.00 -0.27 -3.50
CA GLU A 256 1.43 -0.34 -2.16
C GLU A 256 0.49 -1.55 -2.00
N ILE A 257 0.57 -2.22 -0.86
CA ILE A 257 -0.36 -3.30 -0.50
C ILE A 257 -1.78 -2.74 -0.35
N GLY A 258 -2.75 -3.47 -0.87
CA GLY A 258 -4.15 -3.06 -0.94
C GLY A 258 -4.47 -2.13 -2.11
N GLY A 259 -3.47 -1.62 -2.82
CA GLY A 259 -3.69 -0.82 -4.01
C GLY A 259 -4.04 -1.69 -5.23
N LYS A 260 -4.90 -1.15 -6.10
CA LYS A 260 -5.23 -1.71 -7.40
C LYS A 260 -4.43 -0.99 -8.49
N TYR A 261 -3.77 -1.76 -9.35
CA TYR A 261 -2.83 -1.23 -10.34
C TYR A 261 -3.02 -1.89 -11.70
N LYS A 262 -2.77 -1.13 -12.76
CA LYS A 262 -2.53 -1.67 -14.09
C LYS A 262 -1.02 -1.95 -14.22
N MET A 263 -0.67 -3.19 -14.50
CA MET A 263 0.71 -3.63 -14.66
C MET A 263 0.96 -4.12 -16.07
N TYR A 264 2.16 -3.88 -16.58
CA TYR A 264 2.65 -4.42 -17.85
C TYR A 264 3.60 -5.58 -17.53
N VAL A 265 3.24 -6.76 -18.04
CA VAL A 265 3.89 -8.01 -17.62
C VAL A 265 4.44 -8.75 -18.84
N ASP A 266 5.73 -9.12 -18.77
CA ASP A 266 6.37 -10.04 -19.69
C ASP A 266 6.64 -11.37 -18.95
N GLY A 267 5.85 -12.40 -19.27
CA GLY A 267 5.81 -13.62 -18.47
C GLY A 267 5.33 -13.35 -17.03
N THR A 268 6.23 -13.50 -16.05
CA THR A 268 6.02 -13.16 -14.64
C THR A 268 6.76 -11.88 -14.21
N THR A 269 7.44 -11.20 -15.14
CA THR A 269 8.20 -9.99 -14.84
C THR A 269 7.37 -8.75 -15.11
N VAL A 270 7.17 -7.92 -14.10
CA VAL A 270 6.53 -6.60 -14.23
C VAL A 270 7.57 -5.62 -14.77
N THR A 271 7.31 -5.10 -15.96
CA THR A 271 8.18 -4.12 -16.63
C THR A 271 7.80 -2.69 -16.30
N LYS A 272 6.52 -2.46 -15.94
CA LYS A 272 5.99 -1.15 -15.55
C LYS A 272 4.76 -1.32 -14.67
N VAL A 273 4.59 -0.44 -13.69
CA VAL A 273 3.40 -0.30 -12.85
C VAL A 273 2.80 1.08 -13.09
N ALA A 274 1.53 1.11 -13.39
CA ALA A 274 0.76 2.35 -13.47
C ALA A 274 0.52 2.91 -12.06
N PRO A 275 0.18 4.19 -11.93
CA PRO A 275 -0.30 4.72 -10.66
C PRO A 275 -1.51 3.96 -10.10
N LYS A 276 -1.71 4.07 -8.80
CA LYS A 276 -2.81 3.41 -8.09
C LYS A 276 -4.17 3.86 -8.63
N ILE A 277 -5.01 2.90 -9.03
CA ILE A 277 -6.31 3.15 -9.67
C ILE A 277 -7.39 3.52 -8.65
N ASN A 278 -7.30 2.97 -7.42
CA ASN A 278 -8.36 3.07 -6.42
C ASN A 278 -7.97 3.87 -5.19
N SER A 279 -8.97 4.33 -4.44
CA SER A 279 -8.79 4.90 -3.12
C SER A 279 -8.76 3.79 -2.06
N THR A 280 -7.83 3.90 -1.11
CA THR A 280 -7.70 2.96 0.01
C THR A 280 -7.56 3.72 1.33
N GLU A 281 -8.16 3.16 2.38
CA GLU A 281 -7.96 3.60 3.77
C GLU A 281 -7.13 2.55 4.51
N GLY A 282 -6.10 2.98 5.21
CA GLY A 282 -5.18 2.10 5.93
C GLY A 282 -5.31 2.26 7.44
N TYR A 283 -5.26 1.14 8.16
CA TYR A 283 -5.39 1.09 9.63
C TYR A 283 -4.23 0.30 10.21
N ALA A 284 -3.36 1.01 10.95
CA ALA A 284 -2.22 0.45 11.68
C ALA A 284 -2.73 -0.15 13.00
N VAL A 285 -2.85 -1.47 13.06
CA VAL A 285 -3.48 -2.17 14.19
C VAL A 285 -2.52 -2.21 15.38
N SER A 286 -2.95 -1.68 16.53
CA SER A 286 -2.22 -1.76 17.80
C SER A 286 -2.77 -2.85 18.73
N ASP A 287 -4.08 -3.15 18.64
CA ASP A 287 -4.71 -4.20 19.45
C ASP A 287 -5.97 -4.75 18.77
N VAL A 288 -6.37 -5.96 19.12
CA VAL A 288 -7.53 -6.66 18.56
C VAL A 288 -8.40 -7.24 19.66
N SER A 289 -9.68 -6.95 19.64
CA SER A 289 -10.65 -7.47 20.58
C SER A 289 -11.95 -7.89 19.87
N ALA A 290 -12.17 -9.19 19.77
CA ALA A 290 -13.34 -9.79 19.09
C ALA A 290 -13.49 -9.27 17.64
N SER A 291 -14.45 -8.38 17.39
CA SER A 291 -14.68 -7.77 16.06
C SER A 291 -14.21 -6.31 15.97
N PHE A 292 -13.57 -5.80 17.01
CA PHE A 292 -13.01 -4.45 17.06
C PHE A 292 -11.51 -4.51 16.85
N ILE A 293 -11.00 -3.54 16.09
CA ILE A 293 -9.57 -3.24 16.04
C ILE A 293 -9.33 -1.90 16.74
N THR A 294 -8.23 -1.83 17.47
CA THR A 294 -7.67 -0.56 17.92
C THR A 294 -6.52 -0.22 16.99
N TYR A 295 -6.46 1.00 16.50
CA TYR A 295 -5.49 1.43 15.53
C TYR A 295 -4.96 2.83 15.85
N THR A 296 -3.78 3.14 15.32
CA THR A 296 -3.14 4.45 15.43
C THR A 296 -3.45 5.27 14.18
N ASP A 297 -4.08 6.44 14.36
CA ASP A 297 -4.43 7.34 13.26
C ASP A 297 -3.23 8.20 12.79
N ASP A 298 -3.45 9.07 11.79
CA ASP A 298 -2.39 9.94 11.23
C ASP A 298 -1.92 11.04 12.20
N ASN A 299 -2.64 11.24 13.31
CA ASN A 299 -2.25 12.16 14.38
C ASN A 299 -1.62 11.42 15.58
N ASN A 300 -1.21 10.18 15.40
CA ASN A 300 -0.69 9.28 16.44
C ASN A 300 -1.65 9.10 17.63
N GLN A 301 -2.97 9.12 17.35
CA GLN A 301 -3.98 8.88 18.37
C GLN A 301 -4.56 7.47 18.24
N SER A 302 -4.68 6.78 19.38
CA SER A 302 -5.34 5.47 19.44
C SER A 302 -6.86 5.63 19.27
N LYS A 303 -7.42 4.89 18.33
CA LYS A 303 -8.86 4.81 18.04
C LYS A 303 -9.30 3.38 17.91
N SER A 304 -10.56 3.13 18.21
CA SER A 304 -11.17 1.80 18.05
C SER A 304 -12.33 1.86 17.08
N MET A 305 -12.43 0.84 16.22
CA MET A 305 -13.53 0.71 15.28
C MET A 305 -14.00 -0.74 15.19
N LEU A 306 -15.29 -0.90 14.91
CA LEU A 306 -15.81 -2.19 14.45
C LEU A 306 -15.31 -2.43 13.03
N LEU A 307 -14.75 -3.62 12.78
CA LEU A 307 -14.26 -3.94 11.44
C LEU A 307 -15.44 -3.96 10.45
N PRO A 308 -15.43 -3.07 9.42
CA PRO A 308 -16.55 -2.98 8.50
C PRO A 308 -16.65 -4.22 7.60
N GLU A 309 -17.79 -4.38 6.95
CA GLU A 309 -17.94 -5.40 5.91
C GLU A 309 -17.35 -4.90 4.58
N ALA A 310 -16.80 -5.84 3.80
CA ALA A 310 -16.32 -5.64 2.45
C ALA A 310 -16.86 -6.78 1.56
N SER A 311 -16.88 -6.57 0.24
CA SER A 311 -17.35 -7.58 -0.70
C SER A 311 -16.38 -8.77 -0.82
N THR A 312 -15.09 -8.53 -0.66
CA THR A 312 -14.03 -9.54 -0.72
C THR A 312 -12.98 -9.29 0.35
N TYR A 313 -12.41 -10.36 0.88
CA TYR A 313 -11.34 -10.32 1.89
C TYR A 313 -10.12 -11.06 1.38
N TYR A 314 -8.94 -10.49 1.62
CA TYR A 314 -7.65 -11.08 1.27
C TYR A 314 -6.76 -11.18 2.50
N TYR A 315 -6.11 -12.32 2.65
CA TYR A 315 -5.08 -12.58 3.65
C TYR A 315 -4.01 -13.50 3.06
N ASN A 316 -2.74 -13.21 3.33
CA ASN A 316 -1.60 -14.01 2.85
C ASN A 316 -1.66 -14.33 1.34
N GLY A 317 -2.00 -13.34 0.52
CA GLY A 317 -2.03 -13.48 -0.93
C GLY A 317 -3.22 -14.26 -1.48
N SER A 318 -4.21 -14.61 -0.67
CA SER A 318 -5.36 -15.41 -1.08
C SER A 318 -6.69 -14.75 -0.67
N SER A 319 -7.73 -14.97 -1.47
CA SER A 319 -9.10 -14.63 -1.07
C SER A 319 -9.54 -15.58 0.03
N VAL A 320 -10.09 -15.02 1.11
CA VAL A 320 -10.52 -15.76 2.30
C VAL A 320 -11.94 -15.36 2.72
N SER A 321 -12.55 -16.15 3.60
CA SER A 321 -13.82 -15.74 4.23
C SER A 321 -13.58 -14.60 5.24
N ARG A 322 -14.65 -13.83 5.53
CA ARG A 322 -14.60 -12.79 6.55
C ARG A 322 -14.10 -13.31 7.90
N ASP A 323 -14.55 -14.50 8.31
CA ASP A 323 -14.16 -15.10 9.59
C ASP A 323 -12.67 -15.42 9.67
N ILE A 324 -12.08 -15.87 8.56
CA ILE A 324 -10.62 -16.09 8.47
C ILE A 324 -9.91 -14.75 8.53
N ALA A 325 -10.33 -13.77 7.73
CA ALA A 325 -9.75 -12.44 7.70
C ALA A 325 -9.71 -11.79 9.09
N VAL A 326 -10.85 -11.78 9.80
CA VAL A 326 -10.95 -11.19 11.16
C VAL A 326 -10.03 -11.90 12.15
N LYS A 327 -9.98 -13.24 12.10
CA LYS A 327 -9.11 -14.04 13.00
C LYS A 327 -7.62 -13.91 12.72
N SER A 328 -7.27 -13.49 11.51
CA SER A 328 -5.87 -13.30 11.09
C SER A 328 -5.29 -11.95 11.50
N ILE A 329 -6.14 -11.00 11.91
CA ILE A 329 -5.67 -9.70 12.39
C ILE A 329 -5.05 -9.86 13.77
N GLN A 330 -3.85 -9.36 13.92
CA GLN A 330 -3.06 -9.36 15.15
C GLN A 330 -2.43 -7.98 15.38
N PRO A 331 -1.90 -7.68 16.57
CA PRO A 331 -1.13 -6.46 16.77
C PRO A 331 -0.02 -6.32 15.71
N PHE A 332 0.21 -5.09 15.26
CA PHE A 332 1.11 -4.71 14.15
C PHE A 332 0.67 -5.17 12.75
N SER A 333 -0.44 -5.89 12.61
CA SER A 333 -1.06 -6.09 11.30
C SER A 333 -1.50 -4.75 10.70
N SER A 334 -1.63 -4.73 9.38
CA SER A 334 -2.21 -3.60 8.67
C SER A 334 -3.49 -4.03 7.97
N VAL A 335 -4.56 -3.28 8.19
CA VAL A 335 -5.83 -3.48 7.50
C VAL A 335 -5.98 -2.40 6.45
N VAL A 336 -6.09 -2.78 5.17
CA VAL A 336 -6.31 -1.87 4.06
C VAL A 336 -7.69 -2.10 3.47
N ILE A 337 -8.53 -1.08 3.47
CA ILE A 337 -9.89 -1.11 2.93
C ILE A 337 -9.94 -0.29 1.65
N ALA A 338 -10.29 -0.94 0.55
CA ALA A 338 -10.54 -0.27 -0.71
C ALA A 338 -12.02 0.10 -0.83
N LYS A 339 -12.29 1.30 -1.33
CA LYS A 339 -13.64 1.77 -1.62
C LYS A 339 -13.89 1.77 -3.13
N ASN A 340 -15.10 1.40 -3.52
CA ASN A 340 -15.56 1.61 -4.89
C ASN A 340 -16.00 3.08 -5.10
N SER A 341 -16.32 3.44 -6.34
CA SER A 341 -16.76 4.78 -6.72
C SER A 341 -17.99 5.30 -5.98
N ASN A 342 -18.81 4.41 -5.39
CA ASN A 342 -19.97 4.76 -4.60
C ASN A 342 -19.65 4.90 -3.09
N GLY A 343 -18.37 4.83 -2.72
CA GLY A 343 -17.94 4.92 -1.33
C GLY A 343 -18.17 3.65 -0.48
N ASN A 344 -18.66 2.57 -1.07
CA ASN A 344 -18.83 1.29 -0.38
C ASN A 344 -17.49 0.52 -0.33
N ASN A 345 -17.27 -0.25 0.73
CA ASN A 345 -16.10 -1.09 0.87
C ASN A 345 -16.14 -2.22 -0.19
N ASP A 346 -15.21 -2.16 -1.13
CA ASP A 346 -15.09 -3.11 -2.23
C ASP A 346 -14.34 -4.36 -1.78
N TYR A 347 -13.13 -4.19 -1.28
CA TYR A 347 -12.36 -5.28 -0.70
C TYR A 347 -11.53 -4.83 0.50
N MET A 348 -11.08 -5.80 1.27
CA MET A 348 -10.21 -5.62 2.43
C MET A 348 -9.00 -6.52 2.30
N VAL A 349 -7.82 -5.97 2.50
CA VAL A 349 -6.56 -6.71 2.56
C VAL A 349 -6.03 -6.64 3.98
N ILE A 350 -5.78 -7.80 4.58
CA ILE A 350 -5.06 -7.93 5.84
C ILE A 350 -3.61 -8.27 5.48
N ALA A 351 -2.70 -7.40 5.88
CA ALA A 351 -1.27 -7.63 5.75
C ALA A 351 -0.67 -7.96 7.11
N ASP A 352 0.15 -8.99 7.14
CA ASP A 352 0.92 -9.37 8.31
C ASP A 352 1.89 -8.24 8.72
N PRO A 353 2.37 -8.23 9.98
CA PRO A 353 3.42 -7.32 10.41
C PRO A 353 4.63 -7.35 9.47
N THR A 354 5.27 -6.22 9.30
CA THR A 354 6.53 -6.12 8.55
C THR A 354 7.70 -6.43 9.47
N PHE A 355 8.70 -7.14 8.94
CA PHE A 355 9.94 -7.43 9.65
C PHE A 355 11.10 -6.67 9.01
N SER A 356 11.97 -6.09 9.83
CA SER A 356 13.26 -5.58 9.36
C SER A 356 14.15 -6.73 8.89
N SER A 357 15.30 -6.40 8.31
CA SER A 357 16.38 -7.37 8.20
C SER A 357 16.72 -7.92 9.60
N PRO A 358 16.96 -9.23 9.73
CA PRO A 358 17.39 -9.83 10.99
C PRO A 358 18.80 -9.34 11.37
N LEU A 359 18.99 -9.03 12.63
CA LEU A 359 20.30 -8.78 13.22
C LEU A 359 20.60 -9.95 14.15
N VAL A 360 21.67 -10.68 13.89
CA VAL A 360 22.15 -11.72 14.80
C VAL A 360 23.02 -11.05 15.83
N TYR A 361 22.69 -11.25 17.12
CA TYR A 361 23.45 -10.68 18.22
C TYR A 361 24.83 -11.34 18.33
N ASP A 362 25.85 -10.52 18.25
CA ASP A 362 27.20 -10.79 18.73
C ASP A 362 27.59 -9.68 19.70
N TYR A 363 28.59 -9.93 20.53
CA TYR A 363 28.97 -9.04 21.66
C TYR A 363 29.42 -7.63 21.25
N GLU A 364 29.49 -7.32 19.95
CA GLU A 364 29.97 -6.05 19.40
C GLU A 364 28.95 -5.37 18.47
N SER A 365 27.65 -5.74 18.55
CA SER A 365 26.61 -5.23 17.62
C SER A 365 26.10 -3.84 17.97
N GLU A 366 26.81 -2.78 17.58
CA GLU A 366 26.33 -1.39 17.68
C GLU A 366 24.96 -1.19 17.01
N GLU A 367 24.64 -1.97 15.93
CA GLU A 367 23.39 -1.90 15.21
C GLU A 367 22.16 -2.30 16.04
N ILE A 368 22.34 -3.21 17.02
CA ILE A 368 21.26 -3.61 17.94
C ILE A 368 21.03 -2.55 18.99
N ASP A 369 22.08 -1.93 19.49
CA ASP A 369 21.98 -0.82 20.44
C ASP A 369 21.24 0.37 19.80
N ASP A 370 21.59 0.74 18.55
CA ASP A 370 20.89 1.77 17.79
C ASP A 370 19.42 1.43 17.59
N LEU A 371 19.10 0.15 17.35
CA LEU A 371 17.73 -0.32 17.19
C LEU A 371 16.93 -0.23 18.49
N MET A 372 17.56 -0.51 19.63
CA MET A 372 16.94 -0.44 20.96
C MET A 372 16.70 0.99 21.42
N GLU A 373 17.48 1.98 20.93
CA GLU A 373 17.32 3.40 21.24
C GLU A 373 16.24 4.10 20.38
N ASP A 374 15.61 3.41 19.43
CA ASP A 374 14.57 3.98 18.57
C ASP A 374 13.34 4.41 19.39
N GLU A 375 13.08 5.71 19.44
CA GLU A 375 11.96 6.33 20.21
C GLU A 375 10.57 5.78 19.84
N GLY A 376 10.43 5.07 18.71
CA GLY A 376 9.18 4.48 18.27
C GLY A 376 8.89 3.08 18.81
N ILE A 377 9.78 2.50 19.63
CA ILE A 377 9.62 1.16 20.18
C ILE A 377 8.80 1.21 21.47
N GLU A 378 7.60 0.60 21.44
CA GLU A 378 6.73 0.54 22.62
C GLU A 378 6.98 -0.72 23.47
N TYR A 379 7.33 -1.84 22.84
CA TYR A 379 7.43 -3.14 23.50
C TYR A 379 8.56 -3.97 22.91
N ILE A 380 9.06 -4.90 23.75
CA ILE A 380 10.01 -5.93 23.35
C ILE A 380 9.32 -7.29 23.57
N TYR A 381 9.39 -8.16 22.58
CA TYR A 381 8.92 -9.53 22.67
C TYR A 381 10.12 -10.49 22.63
N ARG A 382 10.18 -11.41 23.58
CA ARG A 382 11.13 -12.52 23.59
C ARG A 382 10.35 -13.80 23.93
N ASP A 383 10.46 -14.83 23.11
CA ASP A 383 9.82 -16.14 23.32
C ASP A 383 8.33 -16.01 23.70
N ASP A 384 7.55 -15.24 22.95
CA ASP A 384 6.14 -14.92 23.19
C ASP A 384 5.85 -14.15 24.50
N SER A 385 6.87 -13.74 25.24
CA SER A 385 6.74 -12.89 26.42
C SER A 385 6.89 -11.43 26.04
N LYS A 386 5.95 -10.59 26.52
CA LYS A 386 5.93 -9.16 26.26
C LYS A 386 6.55 -8.40 27.42
N TYR A 387 7.47 -7.49 27.11
CA TYR A 387 8.14 -6.60 28.05
C TYR A 387 7.93 -5.13 27.62
N ASP A 388 7.88 -4.23 28.59
CA ASP A 388 7.90 -2.79 28.28
C ASP A 388 9.30 -2.39 27.78
N SER A 389 9.38 -1.43 26.87
CA SER A 389 10.63 -1.01 26.21
C SER A 389 11.70 -0.41 27.16
N ASP A 390 11.28 0.01 28.38
CA ASP A 390 12.18 0.52 29.41
C ASP A 390 12.91 -0.55 30.23
N LYS A 391 12.60 -1.84 29.98
CA LYS A 391 13.28 -2.93 30.66
C LYS A 391 14.61 -3.26 29.99
N ASN A 392 15.63 -3.36 30.85
CA ASN A 392 16.91 -3.92 30.43
C ASN A 392 16.71 -5.40 30.13
N ILE A 393 16.90 -5.80 28.88
CA ILE A 393 16.84 -7.20 28.44
C ILE A 393 18.26 -7.64 28.14
N ASP A 394 18.73 -8.68 28.80
CA ASP A 394 20.01 -9.29 28.49
C ASP A 394 19.86 -10.08 27.16
N PHE A 395 20.76 -9.86 26.23
CA PHE A 395 20.85 -10.62 25.00
C PHE A 395 21.72 -11.85 25.22
N ASP A 396 21.29 -12.97 24.67
CA ASP A 396 22.08 -14.20 24.57
C ASP A 396 22.78 -14.24 23.21
N ASP A 397 23.99 -14.80 23.16
CA ASP A 397 24.63 -15.11 21.89
C ASP A 397 23.67 -15.93 21.01
N GLN A 398 23.61 -15.58 19.72
CA GLN A 398 22.71 -16.19 18.73
C GLN A 398 21.23 -15.72 18.80
N ASP A 399 20.90 -14.75 19.64
CA ASP A 399 19.62 -14.05 19.51
C ASP A 399 19.52 -13.37 18.15
N VAL A 400 18.36 -13.51 17.52
CA VAL A 400 18.03 -12.84 16.28
C VAL A 400 17.01 -11.73 16.57
N VAL A 401 17.39 -10.49 16.30
CA VAL A 401 16.62 -9.30 16.63
C VAL A 401 15.96 -8.75 15.37
N TYR A 402 14.66 -8.49 15.47
CA TYR A 402 13.86 -7.88 14.41
C TYR A 402 13.15 -6.64 14.94
N LYS A 403 13.12 -5.59 14.15
CA LYS A 403 12.09 -4.56 14.31
C LYS A 403 10.83 -5.03 13.58
N VAL A 404 9.73 -5.11 14.30
CA VAL A 404 8.41 -5.49 13.76
C VAL A 404 7.52 -4.26 13.77
N SER A 405 6.83 -3.98 12.68
CA SER A 405 5.93 -2.84 12.58
C SER A 405 4.76 -3.09 11.64
N ASP A 406 3.74 -2.25 11.71
CA ASP A 406 2.74 -2.16 10.65
C ASP A 406 3.35 -1.58 9.35
N LEU A 407 2.58 -1.57 8.26
CA LEU A 407 3.04 -1.11 6.94
C LEU A 407 3.55 0.35 6.94
N TRP A 408 3.06 1.18 7.86
CA TRP A 408 3.36 2.60 7.94
C TRP A 408 4.33 2.94 9.08
N GLY A 409 4.69 1.95 9.91
CA GLY A 409 5.58 2.13 11.05
C GLY A 409 4.99 2.96 12.19
N LYS A 410 3.66 3.05 12.30
CA LYS A 410 2.99 3.80 13.37
C LYS A 410 3.02 3.08 14.71
N ASN A 411 2.98 1.75 14.67
CA ASN A 411 3.18 0.90 15.83
C ASN A 411 4.37 -0.01 15.54
N SER A 412 5.28 -0.13 16.47
CA SER A 412 6.46 -0.98 16.31
C SER A 412 6.90 -1.60 17.63
N CYS A 413 7.56 -2.74 17.52
CA CYS A 413 8.17 -3.44 18.63
C CYS A 413 9.49 -4.09 18.19
N ILE A 414 10.30 -4.48 19.16
CA ILE A 414 11.43 -5.39 18.95
C ILE A 414 10.93 -6.82 19.20
N TYR A 415 11.31 -7.73 18.32
CA TYR A 415 11.09 -9.16 18.47
C TYR A 415 12.43 -9.88 18.51
N ILE A 416 12.70 -10.58 19.61
CA ILE A 416 13.90 -11.38 19.83
C ILE A 416 13.52 -12.83 19.68
N HIS A 417 14.23 -13.54 18.81
CA HIS A 417 14.04 -14.95 18.49
C HIS A 417 15.35 -15.69 18.68
N ASN A 418 15.32 -16.80 19.38
CA ASN A 418 16.50 -17.64 19.57
C ASN A 418 16.15 -19.08 19.19
N GLN A 419 16.62 -19.50 18.03
CA GLN A 419 16.50 -20.88 17.58
C GLN A 419 17.79 -21.32 16.92
N VAL A 420 18.40 -22.36 17.50
CA VAL A 420 19.60 -22.98 16.98
C VAL A 420 19.31 -24.45 16.66
N VAL A 421 19.90 -24.94 15.61
CA VAL A 421 19.89 -26.37 15.25
C VAL A 421 21.30 -26.88 15.08
N ASP A 422 21.53 -28.06 15.61
CA ASP A 422 22.84 -28.70 15.66
C ASP A 422 22.82 -29.97 14.81
N GLY A 423 23.90 -30.25 14.10
CA GLY A 423 24.03 -31.52 13.38
C GLY A 423 25.18 -31.57 12.43
N GLU A 424 25.41 -32.80 11.88
CA GLU A 424 26.41 -33.01 10.85
C GLU A 424 25.85 -32.72 9.46
N ILE A 425 26.58 -31.96 8.67
CA ILE A 425 26.18 -31.65 7.26
C ILE A 425 26.37 -32.92 6.42
N THR A 426 25.27 -33.43 5.84
CA THR A 426 25.30 -34.58 4.94
C THR A 426 25.13 -34.25 3.47
N ALA A 427 24.58 -33.09 3.15
CA ALA A 427 24.49 -32.57 1.79
C ALA A 427 24.37 -31.04 1.77
N ILE A 428 24.86 -30.39 0.70
CA ILE A 428 24.73 -28.96 0.43
C ILE A 428 24.30 -28.80 -1.02
N THR A 429 23.35 -27.89 -1.30
CA THR A 429 22.83 -27.62 -2.64
C THR A 429 22.89 -26.14 -2.95
N PRO A 430 23.34 -25.66 -4.13
CA PRO A 430 24.13 -26.46 -5.10
C PRO A 430 25.58 -26.66 -4.66
N ASP A 431 26.14 -25.73 -3.87
CA ASP A 431 27.50 -25.80 -3.31
C ASP A 431 27.64 -24.86 -2.10
N ARG A 432 28.77 -24.93 -1.39
CA ARG A 432 29.01 -24.15 -0.16
C ARG A 432 29.15 -22.63 -0.37
N PHE A 433 29.50 -22.18 -1.57
CA PHE A 433 29.76 -20.75 -1.85
C PHE A 433 28.47 -19.99 -2.15
N ASN A 434 27.46 -20.70 -2.66
CA ASN A 434 26.13 -20.16 -2.91
C ASN A 434 25.04 -21.15 -2.49
N PRO A 435 25.00 -21.51 -1.19
CA PRO A 435 24.10 -22.55 -0.73
C PRO A 435 22.64 -22.05 -0.79
N THR A 436 21.74 -22.91 -1.24
CA THR A 436 20.29 -22.71 -1.16
C THR A 436 19.65 -23.60 -0.11
N SER A 437 20.22 -24.77 0.12
CA SER A 437 19.79 -25.68 1.17
C SER A 437 20.91 -26.57 1.65
N VAL A 438 20.73 -27.12 2.86
CA VAL A 438 21.62 -28.08 3.50
C VAL A 438 20.78 -29.19 4.12
N VAL A 439 21.32 -30.40 4.18
CA VAL A 439 20.74 -31.51 4.92
C VAL A 439 21.62 -31.79 6.14
N LEU A 440 21.04 -31.63 7.33
CA LEU A 440 21.65 -31.98 8.60
C LEU A 440 21.21 -33.37 9.05
N GLU A 441 22.14 -34.13 9.59
CA GLU A 441 21.86 -35.30 10.39
C GLU A 441 21.89 -34.90 11.87
N GLU A 442 20.70 -34.79 12.45
CA GLU A 442 20.46 -34.33 13.82
C GLU A 442 20.36 -35.53 14.75
N GLU A 443 21.08 -35.50 15.85
CA GLU A 443 20.98 -36.54 16.87
C GLU A 443 19.96 -36.13 17.95
N SER A 444 18.96 -36.95 18.16
CA SER A 444 17.99 -36.78 19.24
C SER A 444 18.18 -37.82 20.34
N LYS A 445 18.28 -37.34 21.58
CA LYS A 445 18.41 -38.12 22.78
C LYS A 445 17.09 -38.19 23.52
N LYS A 446 16.52 -39.38 23.67
CA LYS A 446 15.30 -39.61 24.44
C LYS A 446 15.55 -40.50 25.64
N ILE A 447 14.90 -40.22 26.77
CA ILE A 447 14.90 -41.12 27.92
C ILE A 447 14.19 -42.44 27.54
N ALA A 448 14.93 -43.52 27.42
CA ALA A 448 14.37 -44.83 27.09
C ALA A 448 13.74 -45.51 28.32
N SER A 449 14.37 -45.35 29.49
CA SER A 449 13.82 -45.81 30.76
C SER A 449 14.35 -44.96 31.92
N GLU A 450 13.55 -44.84 32.95
CA GLU A 450 13.92 -44.23 34.24
C GLU A 450 13.56 -45.16 35.35
N VAL A 451 14.56 -45.60 36.16
CA VAL A 451 14.39 -46.54 37.25
C VAL A 451 14.92 -45.89 38.51
N THR A 452 14.05 -45.76 39.52
CA THR A 452 14.44 -45.27 40.86
C THR A 452 14.59 -46.47 41.78
N ASP A 453 15.77 -46.63 42.38
CA ASP A 453 16.03 -47.72 43.34
C ASP A 453 15.36 -47.47 44.72
N ALA A 454 15.38 -48.46 45.59
CA ALA A 454 14.79 -48.36 46.92
C ALA A 454 15.48 -47.33 47.85
N SER A 455 16.63 -46.80 47.45
CA SER A 455 17.38 -45.73 48.13
C SER A 455 17.12 -44.35 47.58
N GLY A 456 16.20 -44.24 46.55
CA GLY A 456 15.84 -42.97 45.95
C GLY A 456 16.76 -42.52 44.82
N ASN A 457 17.75 -43.31 44.39
CA ASN A 457 18.62 -42.96 43.28
C ASN A 457 17.95 -43.29 41.96
N THR A 458 17.85 -42.27 41.07
CA THR A 458 17.24 -42.43 39.75
C THR A 458 18.32 -42.65 38.69
N THR A 459 18.21 -43.74 37.96
CA THR A 459 19.06 -44.08 36.81
C THR A 459 18.24 -43.89 35.53
N LYS A 460 18.75 -43.07 34.61
CA LYS A 460 18.16 -42.84 33.29
C LYS A 460 18.98 -43.55 32.23
N THR A 461 18.31 -44.34 31.40
CA THR A 461 18.89 -44.90 30.17
C THR A 461 18.40 -44.08 29.00
N TYR A 462 19.23 -43.85 28.02
CA TYR A 462 18.89 -43.01 26.86
C TYR A 462 18.89 -43.86 25.60
N SER A 463 17.96 -43.56 24.70
CA SER A 463 17.99 -43.99 23.31
C SER A 463 18.37 -42.82 22.43
N TYR A 464 19.18 -43.05 21.42
CA TYR A 464 19.59 -42.08 20.44
C TYR A 464 18.95 -42.44 19.12
N SER A 465 18.50 -41.45 18.39
CA SER A 465 18.01 -41.60 17.02
C SER A 465 18.50 -40.42 16.20
N THR A 466 18.88 -40.67 14.96
CA THR A 466 19.26 -39.63 14.00
C THR A 466 18.11 -39.33 13.04
N THR A 467 17.97 -38.08 12.69
CA THR A 467 16.97 -37.62 11.72
C THR A 467 17.65 -36.70 10.71
N LYS A 468 17.35 -36.90 9.43
CA LYS A 468 17.84 -35.99 8.38
C LYS A 468 16.80 -34.94 8.09
N THR A 469 17.14 -33.66 8.32
CA THR A 469 16.28 -32.51 8.10
C THR A 469 16.93 -31.61 7.05
N THR A 470 16.12 -31.11 6.14
CA THR A 470 16.57 -30.13 5.12
C THR A 470 16.23 -28.73 5.58
N TYR A 471 17.24 -27.88 5.69
CA TYR A 471 17.13 -26.47 5.96
C TYR A 471 17.46 -25.66 4.72
N THR A 472 16.79 -24.50 4.56
CA THR A 472 17.07 -23.55 3.49
C THR A 472 17.77 -22.34 4.04
N PHE A 473 18.63 -21.72 3.23
CA PHE A 473 19.31 -20.50 3.61
C PHE A 473 18.41 -19.27 3.40
N SER A 474 18.46 -18.36 4.37
CA SER A 474 17.82 -17.05 4.23
C SER A 474 18.52 -16.21 3.17
N LYS A 475 17.80 -15.28 2.56
CA LYS A 475 18.40 -14.21 1.73
C LYS A 475 19.37 -13.31 2.52
N TYR A 476 19.25 -13.31 3.84
CA TYR A 476 20.09 -12.56 4.78
C TYR A 476 21.25 -13.39 5.35
N PHE A 477 21.44 -14.63 4.88
CA PHE A 477 22.53 -15.48 5.36
C PHE A 477 23.89 -14.77 5.29
N ASN A 478 24.59 -14.76 6.41
CA ASN A 478 25.92 -14.19 6.52
C ASN A 478 26.91 -14.99 5.67
N LYS A 479 27.38 -14.41 4.56
CA LYS A 479 28.36 -15.02 3.65
C LYS A 479 29.80 -14.63 3.99
N SER A 480 30.10 -14.46 5.27
CA SER A 480 31.49 -14.24 5.71
C SER A 480 32.41 -15.41 5.31
N SER A 481 33.69 -15.16 5.23
CA SER A 481 34.64 -16.22 4.93
C SER A 481 34.61 -17.34 5.97
N TYR A 482 34.39 -16.98 7.23
CA TYR A 482 34.25 -17.96 8.34
C TYR A 482 33.02 -18.85 8.14
N ALA A 483 31.86 -18.26 7.94
CA ALA A 483 30.63 -19.01 7.72
C ALA A 483 30.69 -19.98 6.53
N ILE A 484 31.35 -19.58 5.44
CA ILE A 484 31.56 -20.43 4.26
C ILE A 484 32.57 -21.56 4.55
N GLU A 485 33.59 -21.31 5.38
CA GLU A 485 34.59 -22.31 5.74
C GLU A 485 34.00 -23.44 6.56
N GLU A 486 33.00 -23.18 7.39
CA GLU A 486 32.31 -24.22 8.19
C GLU A 486 31.35 -25.08 7.34
N LEU A 487 30.93 -24.60 6.16
CA LEU A 487 29.99 -25.31 5.29
C LEU A 487 30.67 -26.39 4.43
N TYR A 488 30.97 -27.56 4.99
CA TYR A 488 31.41 -28.74 4.21
C TYR A 488 30.74 -30.01 4.70
N ILE A 489 30.60 -30.99 3.83
CA ILE A 489 30.02 -32.31 4.18
C ILE A 489 30.87 -33.00 5.22
N GLY A 490 30.27 -33.41 6.32
CA GLY A 490 30.94 -34.02 7.48
C GLY A 490 31.32 -33.03 8.57
N SER A 491 30.97 -31.70 8.44
CA SER A 491 31.10 -30.76 9.55
C SER A 491 29.96 -30.91 10.53
N ASP A 492 30.28 -30.88 11.82
CA ASP A 492 29.32 -30.57 12.86
C ASP A 492 29.16 -29.06 12.94
N VAL A 493 27.93 -28.58 12.83
CA VAL A 493 27.62 -27.13 12.77
C VAL A 493 26.50 -26.79 13.72
N HIS A 494 26.48 -25.50 14.13
CA HIS A 494 25.40 -24.85 14.85
C HIS A 494 24.81 -23.77 13.93
N PHE A 495 23.57 -23.96 13.43
CA PHE A 495 22.89 -22.97 12.61
C PHE A 495 21.94 -22.14 13.43
N VAL A 496 22.05 -20.82 13.27
CA VAL A 496 21.08 -19.86 13.78
C VAL A 496 19.97 -19.71 12.77
N LEU A 497 18.73 -19.94 13.21
CA LEU A 497 17.55 -19.83 12.38
C LEU A 497 16.83 -18.51 12.62
N GLY A 498 16.34 -17.91 11.54
CA GLY A 498 15.38 -16.82 11.61
C GLY A 498 13.98 -17.30 11.99
N ILE A 499 13.09 -16.36 12.24
CA ILE A 499 11.67 -16.61 12.57
C ILE A 499 10.94 -17.43 11.48
N ASP A 500 11.42 -17.41 10.24
CA ASP A 500 10.94 -18.21 9.11
C ASP A 500 11.56 -19.62 9.05
N GLY A 501 12.38 -19.99 10.03
CA GLY A 501 13.08 -21.27 10.12
C GLY A 501 14.22 -21.44 9.10
N LYS A 502 14.67 -20.35 8.47
CA LYS A 502 15.79 -20.35 7.52
C LYS A 502 17.10 -20.00 8.20
N ILE A 503 18.19 -20.56 7.69
CA ILE A 503 19.53 -20.33 8.22
C ILE A 503 19.96 -18.89 7.96
N LEU A 504 20.34 -18.18 9.02
CA LEU A 504 20.88 -16.83 9.01
C LEU A 504 22.39 -16.81 9.24
N ASP A 505 22.90 -17.69 10.08
CA ASP A 505 24.32 -17.76 10.41
C ASP A 505 24.73 -19.17 10.80
N VAL A 506 26.05 -19.39 10.91
CA VAL A 506 26.68 -20.67 11.29
C VAL A 506 27.85 -20.40 12.24
N TYR A 507 27.95 -21.22 13.26
CA TYR A 507 29.03 -21.22 14.26
C TYR A 507 29.76 -22.56 14.30
#